data_e010828ab5e15438617755de24ec1a9d
#
_entry.id   e010828ab5e15438617755de24ec1a9d
#
_cell.length_a   1.000
_cell.length_b   1.000
_cell.length_c   1.000
_cell.angle_alpha   90.00
_cell.angle_beta   90.00
_cell.angle_gamma   90.00
#
_symmetry.space_group_name_H-M   'P 1'
#
loop_
_entity.id
_entity.type
_entity.pdbx_description
1 polymer ?
#
loop_
_entity_poly.entity_id
_entity_poly.type
_entity_poly.pdbx_seq_one_letter_code
_entity_poly.pdbx_strand_id
1 'polypeptide(L)'
;LVGSEMCIRDSYQGALNASAATNLPLPTGGTIPAGTELIGIDLDCSQTGWGFTPVIGLDAKWGKLNIGAKYEFMTNLNIENSTKANSLRMIGAAESELTDYKHGVNTPNDIPSMLSIAASYEFLPVLRASVEYHFFDDKSAGMAGGKQKFLTKGTNEYLAGIEWDVTKHLTLSCGGQITDYGLSDNYQSDTSFSCDSYTLGFGAKLNLTARAALNVGYMWTTYDDYTKKSQNYNNTGLSGTNIYSRTNKVFGASINYRF
;
A
#
# COMPACT_ATOMS: atom_id res chain seq x y z
N LEU A 1 -20.93 15.08 9.52
CA LEU A 1 -20.75 13.94 8.61
C LEU A 1 -20.04 14.44 7.37
N VAL A 2 -18.83 13.98 7.12
CA VAL A 2 -18.08 14.28 5.91
C VAL A 2 -17.99 12.98 5.12
N GLY A 3 -18.51 12.97 3.90
CA GLY A 3 -18.33 11.86 2.96
C GLY A 3 -17.19 12.16 2.01
N SER A 4 -16.39 11.18 1.67
CA SER A 4 -15.42 11.27 0.59
C SER A 4 -15.78 10.28 -0.52
N GLU A 5 -15.70 10.74 -1.76
CA GLU A 5 -15.76 9.86 -2.93
C GLU A 5 -14.35 9.44 -3.29
N MET A 6 -14.14 8.15 -3.53
CA MET A 6 -12.88 7.64 -4.03
C MET A 6 -13.09 7.03 -5.42
N CYS A 7 -12.40 7.59 -6.40
CA CYS A 7 -12.31 7.04 -7.75
C CYS A 7 -10.92 6.45 -7.94
N ILE A 8 -10.85 5.17 -8.25
CA ILE A 8 -9.59 4.52 -8.61
C ILE A 8 -9.57 4.39 -10.13
N ARG A 9 -8.50 4.90 -10.73
CA ARG A 9 -8.16 4.62 -12.12
C ARG A 9 -6.72 4.16 -12.14
N ASP A 10 -6.53 2.91 -12.47
CA ASP A 10 -5.21 2.30 -12.57
C ASP A 10 -5.02 1.73 -13.98
N SER A 11 -3.78 1.61 -14.42
CA SER A 11 -3.47 0.98 -15.71
C SER A 11 -2.21 0.14 -15.59
N TYR A 12 -2.30 -1.09 -16.06
CA TYR A 12 -1.20 -2.03 -16.13
C TYR A 12 -0.83 -2.22 -17.59
N GLN A 13 0.37 -1.75 -17.96
CA GLN A 13 0.97 -2.03 -19.27
C GLN A 13 2.30 -2.68 -19.03
N GLY A 14 2.51 -3.84 -19.62
CA GLY A 14 3.77 -4.53 -19.51
C GLY A 14 3.85 -5.75 -20.39
N ALA A 15 5.06 -6.02 -20.83
CA ALA A 15 5.43 -7.28 -21.44
C ALA A 15 6.52 -7.92 -20.59
N LEU A 16 6.32 -9.16 -20.21
CA LEU A 16 7.31 -9.99 -19.54
C LEU A 16 7.66 -11.15 -20.45
N ASN A 17 8.94 -11.28 -20.82
CA ASN A 17 9.44 -12.42 -21.57
C ASN A 17 10.60 -13.06 -20.81
N ALA A 18 10.50 -14.36 -20.55
CA ALA A 18 11.60 -15.15 -20.03
C ALA A 18 11.99 -16.21 -21.05
N SER A 19 13.27 -16.27 -21.39
CA SER A 19 13.82 -17.23 -22.35
C SER A 19 14.87 -18.12 -21.68
N ALA A 20 15.07 -19.32 -22.22
CA ALA A 20 16.12 -20.22 -21.77
C ALA A 20 17.50 -19.57 -22.01
N ALA A 21 18.25 -19.30 -20.94
CA ALA A 21 19.61 -18.73 -21.05
C ALA A 21 20.64 -19.72 -21.64
N THR A 22 20.39 -21.02 -21.43
CA THR A 22 21.22 -22.12 -21.94
C THR A 22 20.31 -23.25 -22.45
N ASN A 23 20.89 -24.24 -23.12
CA ASN A 23 20.15 -25.44 -23.48
C ASN A 23 19.65 -26.15 -22.20
N LEU A 24 18.35 -26.34 -22.08
CA LEU A 24 17.74 -27.00 -20.92
C LEU A 24 17.33 -28.44 -21.25
N PRO A 25 17.88 -29.46 -20.58
CA PRO A 25 17.47 -30.84 -20.80
C PRO A 25 16.04 -31.07 -20.28
N LEU A 26 15.23 -31.80 -21.05
CA LEU A 26 13.90 -32.23 -20.61
C LEU A 26 13.99 -33.60 -19.92
N PRO A 27 13.19 -33.80 -18.82
CA PRO A 27 13.14 -35.10 -18.14
C PRO A 27 12.70 -36.28 -19.01
N THR A 28 11.94 -35.98 -20.07
CA THR A 28 11.40 -36.97 -21.03
C THR A 28 12.34 -37.26 -22.21
N GLY A 29 13.54 -36.68 -22.17
CA GLY A 29 14.49 -36.72 -23.30
C GLY A 29 14.24 -35.58 -24.30
N GLY A 30 15.31 -34.99 -24.78
CA GLY A 30 15.29 -33.81 -25.64
C GLY A 30 15.87 -32.59 -24.92
N THR A 31 15.95 -31.47 -25.63
CA THR A 31 16.57 -30.23 -25.12
C THR A 31 15.78 -29.04 -25.64
N ILE A 32 15.50 -28.10 -24.77
CA ILE A 32 15.01 -26.78 -25.14
C ILE A 32 16.23 -25.94 -25.51
N PRO A 33 16.33 -25.44 -26.74
CA PRO A 33 17.47 -24.63 -27.18
C PRO A 33 17.56 -23.31 -26.38
N ALA A 34 18.78 -22.83 -26.20
CA ALA A 34 18.99 -21.47 -25.64
C ALA A 34 18.30 -20.44 -26.54
N GLY A 35 17.72 -19.40 -25.91
CA GLY A 35 16.95 -18.36 -26.60
C GLY A 35 15.48 -18.71 -26.85
N THR A 36 15.04 -19.95 -26.58
CA THR A 36 13.60 -20.30 -26.65
C THR A 36 12.81 -19.55 -25.58
N GLU A 37 11.73 -18.87 -25.98
CA GLU A 37 10.80 -18.25 -25.04
C GLU A 37 10.12 -19.33 -24.20
N LEU A 38 10.27 -19.25 -22.89
CA LEU A 38 9.67 -20.17 -21.93
C LEU A 38 8.31 -19.68 -21.46
N ILE A 39 8.20 -18.38 -21.25
CA ILE A 39 6.98 -17.68 -20.86
C ILE A 39 7.00 -16.27 -21.47
N GLY A 40 5.88 -15.85 -21.99
CA GLY A 40 5.62 -14.50 -22.47
C GLY A 40 4.27 -14.02 -21.96
N ILE A 41 4.24 -12.82 -21.42
CA ILE A 41 3.02 -12.13 -20.99
C ILE A 41 2.97 -10.78 -21.70
N ASP A 42 1.82 -10.48 -22.30
CA ASP A 42 1.52 -9.17 -22.87
C ASP A 42 0.18 -8.70 -22.27
N LEU A 43 0.22 -7.61 -21.50
CA LEU A 43 -0.93 -7.09 -20.77
C LEU A 43 -1.06 -5.57 -20.97
N ASP A 44 -2.22 -5.13 -21.46
CA ASP A 44 -2.69 -3.74 -21.47
C ASP A 44 -4.10 -3.72 -20.90
N CYS A 45 -4.22 -3.42 -19.61
CA CYS A 45 -5.48 -3.41 -18.87
C CYS A 45 -5.60 -2.12 -18.08
N SER A 46 -6.70 -1.42 -18.26
CA SER A 46 -7.12 -0.31 -17.41
C SER A 46 -8.19 -0.79 -16.44
N GLN A 47 -8.08 -0.38 -15.20
CA GLN A 47 -9.04 -0.72 -14.15
C GLN A 47 -9.70 0.55 -13.62
N THR A 48 -11.01 0.55 -13.48
CA THR A 48 -11.78 1.68 -12.94
C THR A 48 -12.79 1.20 -11.92
N GLY A 49 -12.96 1.98 -10.86
CA GLY A 49 -13.98 1.73 -9.84
C GLY A 49 -14.24 3.01 -9.04
N TRP A 50 -15.39 3.07 -8.40
CA TRP A 50 -15.73 4.15 -7.49
C TRP A 50 -16.44 3.59 -6.26
N GLY A 51 -16.34 4.32 -5.14
CA GLY A 51 -16.99 3.96 -3.90
C GLY A 51 -17.24 5.18 -3.02
N PHE A 52 -18.09 5.03 -2.03
CA PHE A 52 -18.44 6.05 -1.06
C PHE A 52 -18.06 5.60 0.34
N THR A 53 -17.31 6.45 1.05
CA THR A 53 -16.84 6.19 2.42
C THR A 53 -17.50 7.18 3.37
N PRO A 54 -18.48 6.76 4.20
CA PRO A 54 -18.92 7.59 5.33
C PRO A 54 -17.81 7.73 6.35
N VAL A 55 -17.67 8.92 6.95
CA VAL A 55 -16.69 9.20 8.00
C VAL A 55 -17.41 9.88 9.16
N ILE A 56 -17.16 9.41 10.38
CA ILE A 56 -17.63 10.03 11.62
C ILE A 56 -16.42 10.38 12.48
N GLY A 57 -16.35 11.61 12.98
CA GLY A 57 -15.26 12.06 13.84
C GLY A 57 -15.75 12.85 15.03
N LEU A 58 -15.00 12.75 16.12
CA LEU A 58 -15.16 13.52 17.34
C LEU A 58 -13.83 14.16 17.71
N ASP A 59 -13.87 15.39 18.18
CA ASP A 59 -12.72 16.12 18.69
C ASP A 59 -13.12 16.85 19.96
N ALA A 60 -12.30 16.73 21.02
CA ALA A 60 -12.55 17.35 22.31
C ALA A 60 -11.27 17.96 22.87
N LYS A 61 -11.33 19.24 23.22
CA LYS A 61 -10.20 19.98 23.80
C LYS A 61 -10.48 20.38 25.23
N TRP A 62 -9.57 20.01 26.14
CA TRP A 62 -9.54 20.40 27.55
C TRP A 62 -8.22 21.10 27.89
N GLY A 63 -8.25 22.43 27.90
CA GLY A 63 -7.03 23.21 28.16
C GLY A 63 -5.93 22.88 27.17
N LYS A 64 -4.89 22.18 27.65
CA LYS A 64 -3.73 21.77 26.86
C LYS A 64 -3.85 20.39 26.20
N LEU A 65 -4.86 19.62 26.59
CA LEU A 65 -5.12 18.29 26.05
C LEU A 65 -6.16 18.36 24.93
N ASN A 66 -5.87 17.75 23.79
CA ASN A 66 -6.82 17.48 22.73
C ASN A 66 -6.91 15.99 22.47
N ILE A 67 -8.12 15.45 22.36
CA ILE A 67 -8.38 14.05 22.05
C ILE A 67 -9.30 14.01 20.84
N GLY A 68 -8.92 13.21 19.84
CA GLY A 68 -9.70 12.97 18.64
C GLY A 68 -9.96 11.49 18.42
N ALA A 69 -11.10 11.18 17.86
CA ALA A 69 -11.41 9.84 17.34
C ALA A 69 -12.13 9.97 16.01
N LYS A 70 -11.78 9.09 15.06
CA LYS A 70 -12.38 9.04 13.73
C LYS A 70 -12.66 7.59 13.37
N TYR A 71 -13.83 7.34 12.78
CA TYR A 71 -14.16 6.06 12.17
C TYR A 71 -14.54 6.27 10.71
N GLU A 72 -13.82 5.62 9.84
CA GLU A 72 -14.12 5.52 8.42
C GLU A 72 -14.76 4.17 8.15
N PHE A 73 -15.94 4.17 7.57
CA PHE A 73 -16.62 2.92 7.22
C PHE A 73 -15.94 2.25 6.02
N MET A 74 -16.07 0.96 5.94
CA MET A 74 -15.58 0.20 4.79
C MET A 74 -16.23 0.72 3.50
N THR A 75 -15.41 0.91 2.47
CA THR A 75 -15.87 1.25 1.14
C THR A 75 -15.90 -0.02 0.30
N ASN A 76 -17.09 -0.43 -0.10
CA ASN A 76 -17.21 -1.48 -1.10
C ASN A 76 -16.79 -0.92 -2.46
N LEU A 77 -15.70 -1.43 -2.98
CA LEU A 77 -15.12 -1.00 -4.24
C LEU A 77 -14.88 -2.20 -5.14
N ASN A 78 -15.60 -2.26 -6.24
CA ASN A 78 -15.36 -3.22 -7.30
C ASN A 78 -14.65 -2.50 -8.45
N ILE A 79 -13.56 -3.10 -8.91
CA ILE A 79 -12.75 -2.59 -9.99
C ILE A 79 -13.05 -3.40 -11.25
N GLU A 80 -13.52 -2.72 -12.30
CA GLU A 80 -13.82 -3.32 -13.60
C GLU A 80 -12.64 -3.17 -14.56
N ASN A 81 -12.32 -4.27 -15.23
CA ASN A 81 -11.26 -4.34 -16.22
C ASN A 81 -11.72 -3.85 -17.59
N SER A 82 -10.95 -2.94 -18.17
CA SER A 82 -11.00 -2.58 -19.58
C SER A 82 -9.70 -3.02 -20.25
N THR A 83 -9.68 -4.21 -20.81
CA THR A 83 -8.47 -4.87 -21.31
C THR A 83 -8.41 -4.76 -22.82
N LYS A 84 -7.26 -4.30 -23.33
CA LYS A 84 -6.92 -4.17 -24.76
C LYS A 84 -6.05 -5.31 -25.24
N ALA A 85 -5.11 -5.76 -24.40
CA ALA A 85 -4.25 -6.91 -24.65
C ALA A 85 -4.17 -7.76 -23.38
N ASN A 86 -4.25 -9.07 -23.54
CA ASN A 86 -4.13 -10.04 -22.45
C ASN A 86 -3.72 -11.38 -23.04
N SER A 87 -2.43 -11.63 -23.11
CA SER A 87 -1.92 -12.90 -23.59
C SER A 87 -0.89 -13.50 -22.64
N LEU A 88 -1.00 -14.79 -22.43
CA LEU A 88 -0.06 -15.64 -21.72
C LEU A 88 0.40 -16.76 -22.64
N ARG A 89 1.66 -16.74 -23.02
CA ARG A 89 2.32 -17.77 -23.82
C ARG A 89 3.24 -18.57 -22.90
N MET A 90 3.10 -19.86 -22.92
CA MET A 90 3.97 -20.79 -22.19
C MET A 90 4.46 -21.87 -23.13
N ILE A 91 5.74 -22.22 -23.01
CA ILE A 91 6.33 -23.30 -23.85
C ILE A 91 5.53 -24.60 -23.70
N GLY A 92 5.17 -25.18 -24.86
CA GLY A 92 4.40 -26.44 -24.87
C GLY A 92 2.92 -26.30 -24.54
N ALA A 93 2.41 -25.10 -24.33
CA ALA A 93 0.98 -24.82 -24.11
C ALA A 93 0.41 -23.90 -25.23
N ALA A 94 -0.90 -23.99 -25.45
CA ALA A 94 -1.60 -23.03 -26.27
C ALA A 94 -1.61 -21.65 -25.59
N GLU A 95 -1.61 -20.59 -26.39
CA GLU A 95 -1.79 -19.23 -25.88
C GLU A 95 -3.11 -19.11 -25.11
N SER A 96 -3.06 -18.46 -23.98
CA SER A 96 -4.19 -18.27 -23.09
C SER A 96 -4.25 -16.83 -22.58
N GLU A 97 -5.26 -16.50 -21.80
CA GLU A 97 -5.42 -15.21 -21.16
C GLU A 97 -5.23 -15.33 -19.64
N LEU A 98 -4.69 -14.28 -19.03
CA LEU A 98 -4.70 -14.13 -17.57
C LEU A 98 -6.14 -13.89 -17.11
N THR A 99 -6.69 -14.84 -16.37
CA THR A 99 -8.12 -14.87 -16.00
C THR A 99 -8.54 -13.61 -15.24
N ASP A 100 -7.69 -13.12 -14.34
CA ASP A 100 -7.97 -11.97 -13.48
C ASP A 100 -7.97 -10.64 -14.25
N TYR A 101 -7.44 -10.61 -15.48
CA TYR A 101 -7.33 -9.42 -16.31
C TYR A 101 -8.22 -9.48 -17.57
N LYS A 102 -9.17 -10.40 -17.64
CA LYS A 102 -10.12 -10.43 -18.76
C LYS A 102 -10.99 -9.19 -18.78
N HIS A 103 -11.33 -8.75 -19.99
CA HIS A 103 -12.20 -7.60 -20.17
C HIS A 103 -13.57 -7.80 -19.49
N GLY A 104 -14.07 -6.79 -18.78
CA GLY A 104 -15.33 -6.82 -18.05
C GLY A 104 -15.31 -7.62 -16.74
N VAL A 105 -14.17 -8.20 -16.34
CA VAL A 105 -14.06 -8.85 -15.03
C VAL A 105 -14.09 -7.77 -13.95
N ASN A 106 -14.98 -8.00 -12.98
CA ASN A 106 -15.12 -7.18 -11.77
C ASN A 106 -14.39 -7.85 -10.60
N THR A 107 -13.48 -7.13 -9.98
CA THR A 107 -12.65 -7.63 -8.89
C THR A 107 -12.89 -6.80 -7.64
N PRO A 108 -13.18 -7.42 -6.48
CA PRO A 108 -13.24 -6.70 -5.21
C PRO A 108 -11.88 -6.07 -4.89
N ASN A 109 -11.89 -4.80 -4.53
CA ASN A 109 -10.73 -4.06 -4.05
C ASN A 109 -11.20 -3.04 -3.00
N ASP A 110 -11.90 -3.56 -1.99
CA ASP A 110 -12.52 -2.76 -0.94
C ASP A 110 -11.47 -1.98 -0.16
N ILE A 111 -11.87 -0.82 0.32
CA ILE A 111 -11.07 -0.07 1.28
C ILE A 111 -11.53 -0.47 2.67
N PRO A 112 -10.64 -0.97 3.54
CA PRO A 112 -11.02 -1.41 4.87
C PRO A 112 -11.61 -0.28 5.71
N SER A 113 -12.45 -0.63 6.67
CA SER A 113 -12.84 0.33 7.69
C SER A 113 -11.62 0.68 8.55
N MET A 114 -11.56 1.93 9.02
CA MET A 114 -10.46 2.43 9.83
C MET A 114 -10.98 3.10 11.09
N LEU A 115 -10.44 2.71 12.23
CA LEU A 115 -10.58 3.43 13.50
C LEU A 115 -9.27 4.18 13.78
N SER A 116 -9.35 5.50 13.97
CA SER A 116 -8.23 6.33 14.43
C SER A 116 -8.56 6.92 15.77
N ILE A 117 -7.63 6.87 16.72
CA ILE A 117 -7.71 7.52 18.03
C ILE A 117 -6.42 8.29 18.24
N ALA A 118 -6.51 9.56 18.58
CA ALA A 118 -5.36 10.44 18.77
C ALA A 118 -5.49 11.25 20.06
N ALA A 119 -4.35 11.54 20.67
CA ALA A 119 -4.25 12.51 21.75
C ALA A 119 -3.04 13.42 21.51
N SER A 120 -3.21 14.72 21.73
CA SER A 120 -2.12 15.68 21.70
C SER A 120 -2.11 16.53 22.97
N TYR A 121 -0.91 16.91 23.42
CA TYR A 121 -0.73 17.71 24.61
C TYR A 121 0.25 18.85 24.39
N GLU A 122 -0.16 20.05 24.79
CA GLU A 122 0.68 21.26 24.74
C GLU A 122 1.52 21.36 26.03
N PHE A 123 2.72 20.81 26.04
CA PHE A 123 3.63 20.88 27.20
C PHE A 123 4.03 22.32 27.51
N LEU A 124 4.37 23.04 26.45
CA LEU A 124 4.72 24.46 26.48
C LEU A 124 3.92 25.19 25.38
N PRO A 125 3.77 26.52 25.46
CA PRO A 125 3.11 27.28 24.38
C PRO A 125 3.74 27.08 22.99
N VAL A 126 5.00 26.62 22.96
CA VAL A 126 5.78 26.41 21.74
C VAL A 126 6.09 24.94 21.45
N LEU A 127 5.67 24.01 22.34
CA LEU A 127 6.00 22.59 22.20
C LEU A 127 4.77 21.73 22.46
N ARG A 128 4.42 20.91 21.48
CA ARG A 128 3.33 19.92 21.58
C ARG A 128 3.80 18.56 21.12
N ALA A 129 3.22 17.52 21.70
CA ALA A 129 3.41 16.16 21.26
C ALA A 129 2.05 15.49 21.02
N SER A 130 2.05 14.51 20.16
CA SER A 130 0.87 13.70 19.84
C SER A 130 1.23 12.22 19.81
N VAL A 131 0.23 11.40 20.12
CA VAL A 131 0.24 9.96 19.90
C VAL A 131 -1.04 9.60 19.18
N GLU A 132 -0.97 8.62 18.30
CA GLU A 132 -2.11 8.19 17.51
C GLU A 132 -2.05 6.68 17.29
N TYR A 133 -3.21 6.06 17.25
CA TYR A 133 -3.40 4.65 16.94
C TYR A 133 -4.40 4.51 15.80
N HIS A 134 -4.05 3.72 14.79
CA HIS A 134 -4.95 3.33 13.72
C HIS A 134 -5.14 1.81 13.72
N PHE A 135 -6.37 1.40 13.51
CA PHE A 135 -6.72 0.02 13.23
C PHE A 135 -7.47 -0.06 11.90
N PHE A 136 -6.98 -0.90 10.99
CA PHE A 136 -7.62 -1.19 9.72
C PHE A 136 -8.16 -2.62 9.72
N ASP A 137 -9.44 -2.78 9.43
CA ASP A 137 -10.08 -4.10 9.34
C ASP A 137 -9.90 -4.72 7.94
N ASP A 138 -8.64 -4.95 7.56
CA ASP A 138 -8.27 -5.50 6.25
C ASP A 138 -8.86 -6.90 6.02
N LYS A 139 -9.11 -7.66 7.08
CA LYS A 139 -9.68 -9.01 6.98
C LYS A 139 -11.11 -9.01 6.47
N SER A 140 -11.85 -7.94 6.71
CA SER A 140 -13.25 -7.78 6.29
C SER A 140 -13.37 -7.13 4.91
N ALA A 141 -12.31 -6.48 4.42
CA ALA A 141 -12.29 -5.81 3.13
C ALA A 141 -12.01 -6.81 2.00
N GLY A 142 -12.89 -6.90 1.03
CA GLY A 142 -12.73 -7.79 -0.11
C GLY A 142 -11.53 -7.41 -0.97
N MET A 143 -10.62 -8.36 -1.18
CA MET A 143 -9.45 -8.22 -2.04
C MET A 143 -9.52 -9.20 -3.21
N ALA A 144 -8.84 -8.86 -4.31
CA ALA A 144 -8.69 -9.74 -5.46
C ALA A 144 -8.28 -11.16 -5.04
N GLY A 145 -8.96 -12.17 -5.58
CA GLY A 145 -8.71 -13.57 -5.24
C GLY A 145 -9.06 -13.97 -3.79
N GLY A 146 -9.74 -13.11 -3.03
CA GLY A 146 -10.06 -13.37 -1.62
C GLY A 146 -8.84 -13.33 -0.70
N LYS A 147 -7.82 -12.59 -1.06
CA LYS A 147 -6.51 -12.51 -0.41
C LYS A 147 -6.58 -12.11 1.07
N GLN A 148 -7.56 -11.28 1.45
CA GLN A 148 -7.80 -10.87 2.84
C GLN A 148 -8.02 -12.04 3.80
N LYS A 149 -8.49 -13.19 3.31
CA LYS A 149 -8.72 -14.39 4.13
C LYS A 149 -7.43 -15.01 4.69
N PHE A 150 -6.30 -14.69 4.07
CA PHE A 150 -4.97 -15.14 4.48
C PHE A 150 -4.30 -14.22 5.50
N LEU A 151 -4.91 -13.08 5.82
CA LEU A 151 -4.45 -12.24 6.92
C LEU A 151 -4.81 -12.90 8.27
N THR A 152 -3.92 -12.82 9.23
CA THR A 152 -4.14 -13.35 10.58
C THR A 152 -4.92 -12.38 11.45
N LYS A 153 -4.71 -11.08 11.24
CA LYS A 153 -5.38 -9.94 11.91
C LYS A 153 -5.50 -8.76 10.96
N GLY A 154 -6.22 -7.70 11.36
CA GLY A 154 -6.19 -6.40 10.72
C GLY A 154 -4.87 -5.67 10.99
N THR A 155 -4.60 -4.62 10.23
CA THR A 155 -3.39 -3.80 10.36
C THR A 155 -3.51 -2.86 11.55
N ASN A 156 -2.43 -2.76 12.32
CA ASN A 156 -2.30 -1.83 13.42
C ASN A 156 -1.17 -0.84 13.15
N GLU A 157 -1.44 0.44 13.40
CA GLU A 157 -0.45 1.49 13.28
C GLU A 157 -0.36 2.28 14.59
N TYR A 158 0.86 2.52 15.03
CA TYR A 158 1.17 3.31 16.22
C TYR A 158 2.04 4.48 15.80
N LEU A 159 1.59 5.69 16.10
CA LEU A 159 2.26 6.91 15.68
C LEU A 159 2.55 7.78 16.90
N ALA A 160 3.69 8.47 16.84
CA ALA A 160 4.02 9.51 17.81
C ALA A 160 4.78 10.65 17.12
N GLY A 161 4.55 11.87 17.55
CA GLY A 161 5.20 13.02 16.97
C GLY A 161 5.32 14.19 17.95
N ILE A 162 6.26 15.06 17.64
CA ILE A 162 6.45 16.33 18.35
C ILE A 162 6.51 17.47 17.34
N GLU A 163 6.01 18.61 17.76
CA GLU A 163 6.04 19.85 17.00
C GLU A 163 6.53 20.97 17.88
N TRP A 164 7.50 21.74 17.38
CA TRP A 164 8.15 22.83 18.11
C TRP A 164 8.13 24.12 17.29
N ASP A 165 7.50 25.15 17.85
CA ASP A 165 7.52 26.50 17.31
C ASP A 165 8.84 27.18 17.70
N VAL A 166 9.88 26.99 16.86
CA VAL A 166 11.24 27.53 17.10
C VAL A 166 11.23 29.05 17.11
N THR A 167 10.42 29.63 16.23
CA THR A 167 10.18 31.10 16.14
C THR A 167 8.73 31.34 15.71
N LYS A 168 8.32 32.60 15.68
CA LYS A 168 6.99 33.02 15.13
C LYS A 168 6.81 32.61 13.65
N HIS A 169 7.91 32.37 12.96
CA HIS A 169 7.90 32.07 11.52
C HIS A 169 8.25 30.62 11.18
N LEU A 170 8.88 29.90 12.11
CA LEU A 170 9.37 28.54 11.87
C LEU A 170 8.83 27.59 12.93
N THR A 171 8.10 26.56 12.47
CA THR A 171 7.74 25.37 13.25
C THR A 171 8.50 24.17 12.67
N LEU A 172 9.12 23.38 13.49
CA LEU A 172 9.73 22.10 13.13
C LEU A 172 8.88 20.96 13.71
N SER A 173 8.82 19.86 13.00
CA SER A 173 8.18 18.65 13.47
C SER A 173 9.02 17.41 13.16
N CYS A 174 8.92 16.42 14.02
CA CYS A 174 9.40 15.07 13.74
C CYS A 174 8.46 14.05 14.36
N GLY A 175 8.44 12.85 13.79
CA GLY A 175 7.60 11.77 14.27
C GLY A 175 8.03 10.42 13.72
N GLY A 176 7.40 9.39 14.25
CA GLY A 176 7.59 8.03 13.81
C GLY A 176 6.28 7.26 13.80
N GLN A 177 6.26 6.20 13.00
CA GLN A 177 5.15 5.28 12.88
C GLN A 177 5.68 3.86 12.83
N ILE A 178 4.97 2.93 13.46
CA ILE A 178 5.16 1.49 13.32
C ILE A 178 3.89 0.94 12.72
N THR A 179 4.01 0.15 11.65
CA THR A 179 2.89 -0.54 11.01
C THR A 179 3.09 -2.05 11.12
N ASP A 180 2.12 -2.72 11.75
CA ASP A 180 2.09 -4.16 11.99
C ASP A 180 0.92 -4.77 11.21
N TYR A 181 1.24 -5.46 10.11
CA TYR A 181 0.28 -6.16 9.27
C TYR A 181 0.04 -7.59 9.79
N GLY A 182 -1.14 -8.12 9.61
CA GLY A 182 -1.43 -9.52 9.93
C GLY A 182 -0.98 -10.49 8.85
N LEU A 183 0.29 -10.54 8.51
CA LEU A 183 0.82 -11.26 7.35
C LEU A 183 0.88 -12.78 7.57
N SER A 184 0.75 -13.55 6.48
CA SER A 184 1.03 -14.97 6.41
C SER A 184 1.68 -15.33 5.07
N ASP A 185 2.28 -16.52 4.98
CA ASP A 185 2.91 -17.01 3.75
C ASP A 185 1.93 -17.09 2.58
N ASN A 186 0.66 -17.40 2.84
CA ASN A 186 -0.38 -17.49 1.81
C ASN A 186 -0.84 -16.11 1.31
N TYR A 187 -0.65 -15.06 2.10
CA TYR A 187 -0.93 -13.69 1.70
C TYR A 187 0.12 -13.17 0.72
N GLN A 188 1.37 -13.57 0.87
CA GLN A 188 2.50 -13.08 0.07
C GLN A 188 2.53 -13.71 -1.32
N SER A 189 2.64 -12.88 -2.35
CA SER A 189 2.88 -13.31 -3.73
C SER A 189 3.88 -12.38 -4.42
N ASP A 190 4.51 -12.84 -5.49
CA ASP A 190 5.56 -12.09 -6.19
C ASP A 190 5.05 -10.78 -6.81
N THR A 191 3.75 -10.70 -7.10
CA THR A 191 3.11 -9.51 -7.68
C THR A 191 2.43 -8.62 -6.65
N SER A 192 2.21 -9.12 -5.42
CA SER A 192 1.50 -8.38 -4.38
C SER A 192 1.91 -8.89 -3.00
N PHE A 193 2.69 -8.11 -2.29
CA PHE A 193 3.18 -8.42 -0.95
C PHE A 193 3.12 -7.19 -0.05
N SER A 194 3.14 -7.42 1.26
CA SER A 194 3.27 -6.40 2.30
C SER A 194 4.34 -6.82 3.30
N CYS A 195 4.92 -5.87 3.99
CA CYS A 195 5.93 -6.08 5.02
C CYS A 195 5.65 -5.12 6.17
N ASP A 196 5.86 -5.57 7.40
CA ASP A 196 5.83 -4.71 8.57
C ASP A 196 6.87 -3.61 8.43
N SER A 197 6.60 -2.45 9.00
CA SER A 197 7.44 -1.30 8.73
C SER A 197 7.52 -0.32 9.89
N TYR A 198 8.59 0.47 9.88
CA TYR A 198 8.70 1.67 10.67
C TYR A 198 9.05 2.86 9.78
N THR A 199 8.47 4.00 10.10
CA THR A 199 8.64 5.25 9.36
C THR A 199 9.18 6.33 10.28
N LEU A 200 10.11 7.12 9.79
CA LEU A 200 10.54 8.38 10.40
C LEU A 200 10.17 9.54 9.49
N GLY A 201 9.60 10.58 10.08
CA GLY A 201 9.17 11.77 9.38
C GLY A 201 9.73 13.04 10.00
N PHE A 202 10.05 14.01 9.15
CA PHE A 202 10.52 15.35 9.52
C PHE A 202 9.76 16.38 8.72
N GLY A 203 9.39 17.48 9.36
CA GLY A 203 8.65 18.56 8.72
C GLY A 203 9.11 19.93 9.18
N ALA A 204 8.87 20.91 8.31
CA ALA A 204 9.04 22.31 8.63
C ALA A 204 7.88 23.12 8.04
N LYS A 205 7.35 24.05 8.84
CA LYS A 205 6.38 25.05 8.40
C LYS A 205 6.99 26.43 8.52
N LEU A 206 6.98 27.17 7.40
CA LEU A 206 7.47 28.53 7.31
C LEU A 206 6.29 29.47 7.09
N ASN A 207 5.98 30.32 8.05
CA ASN A 207 5.02 31.40 7.90
C ASN A 207 5.70 32.56 7.12
N LEU A 208 5.47 32.62 5.80
CA LEU A 208 6.07 33.60 4.90
C LEU A 208 5.47 34.98 5.08
N THR A 209 4.16 35.04 5.32
CA THR A 209 3.40 36.24 5.62
C THR A 209 2.29 35.91 6.64
N ALA A 210 1.53 36.91 7.08
CA ALA A 210 0.35 36.70 7.92
C ALA A 210 -0.72 35.80 7.26
N ARG A 211 -0.68 35.66 5.93
CA ARG A 211 -1.66 34.91 5.15
C ARG A 211 -1.10 33.70 4.40
N ALA A 212 0.22 33.59 4.29
CA ALA A 212 0.86 32.53 3.51
C ALA A 212 1.85 31.71 4.36
N ALA A 213 1.76 30.40 4.28
CA ALA A 213 2.68 29.47 4.92
C ALA A 213 3.11 28.39 3.92
N LEU A 214 4.41 28.08 3.90
CA LEU A 214 5.00 26.96 3.19
C LEU A 214 5.20 25.81 4.18
N ASN A 215 4.74 24.61 3.83
CA ASN A 215 5.06 23.40 4.56
C ASN A 215 5.92 22.51 3.68
N VAL A 216 6.93 21.91 4.25
CA VAL A 216 7.78 20.90 3.62
C VAL A 216 7.89 19.70 4.55
N GLY A 217 7.94 18.50 4.01
CA GLY A 217 8.06 17.29 4.78
C GLY A 217 8.86 16.23 4.02
N TYR A 218 9.56 15.43 4.79
CA TYR A 218 10.27 14.26 4.30
C TYR A 218 9.96 13.07 5.19
N MET A 219 9.70 11.94 4.56
CA MET A 219 9.37 10.70 5.23
C MET A 219 10.20 9.56 4.63
N TRP A 220 10.74 8.72 5.51
CA TRP A 220 11.47 7.52 5.13
C TRP A 220 10.87 6.33 5.87
N THR A 221 10.38 5.34 5.11
CA THR A 221 9.86 4.08 5.63
C THR A 221 10.84 2.96 5.32
N THR A 222 11.22 2.23 6.35
CA THR A 222 11.97 0.97 6.26
C THR A 222 11.01 -0.16 6.53
N TYR A 223 11.07 -1.19 5.71
CA TYR A 223 10.24 -2.38 5.82
C TYR A 223 11.10 -3.55 6.29
N ASP A 224 10.55 -4.37 7.15
CA ASP A 224 11.17 -5.63 7.55
C ASP A 224 11.14 -6.60 6.37
N ASP A 225 12.22 -7.37 6.20
CA ASP A 225 12.26 -8.40 5.18
C ASP A 225 11.30 -9.55 5.56
N TYR A 226 10.38 -9.87 4.66
CA TYR A 226 9.51 -11.03 4.82
C TYR A 226 10.08 -12.22 4.07
N THR A 227 10.42 -13.30 4.78
CA THR A 227 11.00 -14.52 4.19
C THR A 227 9.96 -15.62 4.10
N LYS A 228 9.63 -16.03 2.88
CA LYS A 228 8.74 -17.17 2.59
C LYS A 228 9.53 -18.34 2.02
N LYS A 229 9.39 -19.51 2.64
CA LYS A 229 10.00 -20.76 2.16
C LYS A 229 8.93 -21.63 1.51
N SER A 230 9.18 -22.07 0.29
CA SER A 230 8.32 -22.99 -0.45
C SER A 230 9.04 -24.32 -0.70
N GLN A 231 8.38 -25.43 -0.45
CA GLN A 231 8.87 -26.76 -0.79
C GLN A 231 8.66 -27.09 -2.28
N ASN A 232 7.70 -26.42 -2.91
CA ASN A 232 7.36 -26.57 -4.32
C ASN A 232 7.08 -25.19 -4.90
N TYR A 233 8.15 -24.48 -5.28
CA TYR A 233 8.06 -23.12 -5.80
C TYR A 233 7.32 -23.09 -7.13
N ASN A 234 6.17 -22.40 -7.15
CA ASN A 234 5.32 -22.23 -8.35
C ASN A 234 5.05 -23.55 -9.11
N ASN A 235 4.85 -24.65 -8.37
CA ASN A 235 4.62 -26.00 -8.93
C ASN A 235 5.76 -26.57 -9.79
N THR A 236 6.97 -26.09 -9.58
CA THR A 236 8.16 -26.59 -10.31
C THR A 236 8.74 -27.88 -9.77
N GLY A 237 8.29 -28.33 -8.59
CA GLY A 237 8.88 -29.46 -7.85
C GLY A 237 10.18 -29.11 -7.12
N LEU A 238 10.64 -27.86 -7.19
CA LEU A 238 11.86 -27.39 -6.54
C LEU A 238 11.52 -26.58 -5.29
N SER A 239 12.37 -26.68 -4.27
CA SER A 239 12.27 -25.79 -3.11
C SER A 239 12.83 -24.40 -3.45
N GLY A 240 12.22 -23.36 -2.89
CA GLY A 240 12.64 -21.97 -3.07
C GLY A 240 12.50 -21.14 -1.81
N THR A 241 13.21 -20.04 -1.76
CA THR A 241 13.07 -19.03 -0.70
C THR A 241 12.86 -17.67 -1.36
N ASN A 242 11.74 -17.02 -1.04
CA ASN A 242 11.46 -15.65 -1.47
C ASN A 242 11.75 -14.71 -0.30
N ILE A 243 12.43 -13.62 -0.59
CA ILE A 243 12.64 -12.54 0.34
C ILE A 243 11.96 -11.30 -0.25
N TYR A 244 10.95 -10.80 0.45
CA TYR A 244 10.22 -9.60 0.06
C TYR A 244 10.76 -8.44 0.89
N SER A 245 11.24 -7.41 0.22
CA SER A 245 11.74 -6.19 0.86
C SER A 245 11.28 -4.95 0.11
N ARG A 246 11.19 -3.83 0.82
CA ARG A 246 10.73 -2.56 0.27
C ARG A 246 11.35 -1.39 1.02
N THR A 247 11.49 -0.26 0.37
CA THR A 247 11.86 1.02 0.97
C THR A 247 11.06 2.13 0.32
N ASN A 248 10.49 3.03 1.11
CA ASN A 248 9.82 4.22 0.61
C ASN A 248 10.49 5.48 1.14
N LYS A 249 10.63 6.47 0.26
CA LYS A 249 11.06 7.82 0.59
C LYS A 249 10.11 8.78 -0.07
N VAL A 250 9.54 9.69 0.71
CA VAL A 250 8.55 10.65 0.22
C VAL A 250 8.98 12.04 0.62
N PHE A 251 8.97 12.94 -0.34
CA PHE A 251 9.10 14.38 -0.13
C PHE A 251 7.79 15.05 -0.52
N GLY A 252 7.31 15.95 0.32
CA GLY A 252 6.10 16.72 0.09
C GLY A 252 6.33 18.20 0.38
N ALA A 253 5.65 19.03 -0.39
CA ALA A 253 5.59 20.48 -0.14
C ALA A 253 4.18 21.00 -0.42
N SER A 254 3.71 21.94 0.39
CA SER A 254 2.42 22.60 0.18
C SER A 254 2.45 24.07 0.60
N ILE A 255 1.63 24.89 -0.03
CA ILE A 255 1.43 26.30 0.32
C ILE A 255 0.00 26.47 0.80
N ASN A 256 -0.14 27.00 2.02
CA ASN A 256 -1.43 27.40 2.58
C ASN A 256 -1.59 28.92 2.43
N TYR A 257 -2.73 29.36 1.93
CA TYR A 257 -3.05 30.77 1.80
C TYR A 257 -4.44 31.06 2.38
N ARG A 258 -4.53 32.11 3.21
CA ARG A 258 -5.80 32.63 3.76
C ARG A 258 -6.21 33.87 2.98
N PHE A 259 -7.38 33.82 2.42
CA PHE A 259 -8.03 34.93 1.73
C PHE A 259 -8.56 35.98 2.69
#